data_91a9d0835528521c4cf235e86e64c3b8
#
_entry.id   91a9d0835528521c4cf235e86e64c3b8
#
_cell.length_a   1.000
_cell.length_b   1.000
_cell.length_c   1.000
_cell.angle_alpha   90.00
_cell.angle_beta   90.00
_cell.angle_gamma   90.00
#
_symmetry.space_group_name_H-M   'P 1'
#
loop_
_entity.id
_entity.type
_entity.pdbx_description
1 polymer ?
#
loop_
_entity_poly.entity_id
_entity_poly.type
_entity_poly.pdbx_seq_one_letter_code
_entity_poly.pdbx_strand_id
1 'polypeptide(L)'
;MGRATTEERGLALLTIHQPDRAERSLQLHGEGYRIGRDAGMEIQIEHAAVSRVHALLQKRGHHWILRDQGSTNGLWWQGRRVQELELQDGDRISFAPTQEADAPWIGFDRPDQRLTLRIRRYLGISILCCLGGAGLLLALATFDVPVRGRLASVRGPLAIYDGNNQPLNSVDSSRHRELNRLDEFSPLLIDALLSSEDNRFWWHPGVDPIGTLRAFAANLTGGRVVEGGSSLTQQLARSLYPELVGEGDTLGRKWRELLVALQLESRFSKQEVLLSYLNRVYLGVGWGFEDAAQTFFDQSATDLSIEQAALLVGLLPSPNGHDPCRHPQRALEARNRVLNKMADSGRLSLDAARLARRQPIQLSPRACSRNSLSRSAPFYTDQVRRDLTALVGPEVAAEGNFLIETHLDPVLQKVVERQLRNLISNAGGLGVSEGAAVVIDSRSGGVLAIAGGRDYRF
;
A
#
# COMPACT_ATOMS: atom_id res chain seq x y z
N MET A 1 -47.98 2.20 -25.83
CA MET A 1 -46.80 3.06 -25.63
C MET A 1 -45.57 2.26 -26.05
N GLY A 2 -45.14 2.43 -27.32
CA GLY A 2 -44.03 1.70 -27.89
C GLY A 2 -42.70 2.13 -27.31
N ARG A 3 -41.84 1.17 -26.94
CA ARG A 3 -40.44 1.42 -26.60
C ARG A 3 -39.71 1.88 -27.88
N ALA A 4 -39.30 3.15 -27.94
CA ALA A 4 -38.38 3.63 -28.98
C ALA A 4 -37.12 2.78 -28.97
N THR A 5 -36.72 2.30 -30.13
CA THR A 5 -35.52 1.49 -30.33
C THR A 5 -34.26 2.31 -30.03
N THR A 6 -33.18 1.66 -29.66
CA THR A 6 -31.91 2.29 -29.23
C THR A 6 -31.31 3.21 -30.33
N GLU A 7 -31.67 3.00 -31.60
CA GLU A 7 -31.25 3.83 -32.74
C GLU A 7 -31.95 5.19 -32.82
N GLU A 8 -33.15 5.34 -32.23
CA GLU A 8 -33.88 6.62 -32.27
C GLU A 8 -33.42 7.65 -31.24
N ARG A 9 -32.60 7.24 -30.26
CA ARG A 9 -32.18 8.09 -29.12
C ARG A 9 -30.99 9.03 -29.42
N GLY A 10 -30.34 8.92 -30.58
CA GLY A 10 -29.13 9.68 -30.92
C GLY A 10 -29.28 10.64 -32.09
N LEU A 11 -30.50 10.87 -32.60
CA LEU A 11 -30.72 11.68 -33.77
C LEU A 11 -30.70 13.18 -33.45
N ALA A 12 -29.99 13.95 -34.29
CA ALA A 12 -30.00 15.40 -34.18
C ALA A 12 -31.40 15.93 -34.56
N LEU A 13 -31.83 16.96 -33.87
CA LEU A 13 -33.12 17.61 -34.02
C LEU A 13 -32.91 18.99 -34.66
N LEU A 14 -33.62 19.28 -35.71
CA LEU A 14 -33.66 20.59 -36.32
C LEU A 14 -35.01 21.26 -36.03
N THR A 15 -35.01 22.34 -35.28
CA THR A 15 -36.19 23.17 -35.04
C THR A 15 -36.25 24.25 -36.08
N ILE A 16 -37.41 24.40 -36.73
CA ILE A 16 -37.63 25.40 -37.81
C ILE A 16 -38.68 26.38 -37.32
N HIS A 17 -38.26 27.64 -37.27
CA HIS A 17 -39.15 28.76 -36.91
C HIS A 17 -39.47 29.60 -38.16
N GLN A 18 -40.75 29.86 -38.35
CA GLN A 18 -41.29 30.79 -39.33
C GLN A 18 -42.27 31.74 -38.68
N PRO A 19 -42.18 33.05 -38.90
CA PRO A 19 -42.96 34.03 -38.14
C PRO A 19 -44.50 33.81 -38.10
N ASP A 20 -45.07 33.33 -39.19
CA ASP A 20 -46.52 33.16 -39.35
C ASP A 20 -46.98 31.69 -39.14
N ARG A 21 -46.10 30.82 -38.66
CA ARG A 21 -46.40 29.40 -38.51
C ARG A 21 -45.90 28.86 -37.16
N ALA A 22 -46.54 27.81 -36.69
CA ALA A 22 -46.06 27.09 -35.51
C ALA A 22 -44.68 26.51 -35.77
N GLU A 23 -43.80 26.56 -34.76
CA GLU A 23 -42.49 25.90 -34.79
C GLU A 23 -42.67 24.40 -35.07
N ARG A 24 -41.85 23.87 -35.97
CA ARG A 24 -41.80 22.44 -36.28
C ARG A 24 -40.40 21.88 -36.02
N SER A 25 -40.35 20.68 -35.47
CA SER A 25 -39.09 19.99 -35.26
C SER A 25 -38.98 18.79 -36.19
N LEU A 26 -37.83 18.63 -36.80
CA LEU A 26 -37.50 17.53 -37.71
C LEU A 26 -36.33 16.72 -37.15
N GLN A 27 -36.50 15.40 -37.01
CA GLN A 27 -35.40 14.50 -36.71
C GLN A 27 -34.59 14.23 -37.99
N LEU A 28 -33.27 14.40 -37.89
CA LEU A 28 -32.37 14.24 -39.04
C LEU A 28 -31.92 12.77 -39.18
N HIS A 29 -32.59 12.02 -40.05
CA HIS A 29 -32.29 10.59 -40.32
C HIS A 29 -31.37 10.38 -41.52
N GLY A 30 -31.36 11.32 -42.46
CA GLY A 30 -30.59 11.25 -43.71
C GLY A 30 -29.18 11.82 -43.59
N GLU A 31 -28.41 11.73 -44.68
CA GLU A 31 -27.06 12.27 -44.75
C GLU A 31 -27.01 13.71 -45.33
N GLY A 32 -28.13 14.20 -45.89
CA GLY A 32 -28.21 15.54 -46.44
C GLY A 32 -29.65 16.02 -46.62
N TYR A 33 -29.85 17.34 -46.50
CA TYR A 33 -31.12 18.03 -46.66
C TYR A 33 -30.91 19.37 -47.36
N ARG A 34 -31.64 19.60 -48.42
CA ARG A 34 -31.69 20.92 -49.09
C ARG A 34 -32.73 21.78 -48.39
N ILE A 35 -32.35 23.02 -48.09
CA ILE A 35 -33.16 23.98 -47.36
C ILE A 35 -33.48 25.13 -48.32
N GLY A 36 -34.75 25.48 -48.49
CA GLY A 36 -35.14 26.57 -49.37
C GLY A 36 -36.64 26.79 -49.40
N ARG A 37 -37.07 27.81 -50.23
CA ARG A 37 -38.47 28.17 -50.36
C ARG A 37 -39.22 27.28 -51.37
N ASP A 38 -38.50 26.58 -52.23
CA ASP A 38 -39.13 25.77 -53.31
C ASP A 38 -39.79 24.52 -52.67
N ALA A 39 -40.94 24.10 -53.26
CA ALA A 39 -41.70 22.94 -52.78
C ALA A 39 -40.93 21.60 -52.88
N GLY A 40 -39.87 21.56 -53.71
CA GLY A 40 -39.03 20.39 -53.87
C GLY A 40 -37.87 20.27 -52.85
N MET A 41 -37.81 21.09 -51.81
CA MET A 41 -36.80 21.04 -50.77
C MET A 41 -37.19 20.07 -49.64
N GLU A 42 -36.24 19.29 -49.16
CA GLU A 42 -36.44 18.41 -48.01
C GLU A 42 -36.83 19.20 -46.73
N ILE A 43 -36.30 20.42 -46.61
CA ILE A 43 -36.67 21.38 -45.58
C ILE A 43 -37.18 22.64 -46.27
N GLN A 44 -38.48 22.71 -46.44
CA GLN A 44 -39.13 23.87 -47.02
C GLN A 44 -39.39 24.94 -45.97
N ILE A 45 -38.98 26.20 -46.30
CA ILE A 45 -39.20 27.40 -45.49
C ILE A 45 -39.86 28.45 -46.39
N GLU A 46 -41.17 28.58 -46.29
CA GLU A 46 -41.97 29.48 -47.12
C GLU A 46 -41.93 30.92 -46.58
N HIS A 47 -40.84 31.63 -46.87
CA HIS A 47 -40.67 33.01 -46.47
C HIS A 47 -39.91 33.80 -47.54
N ALA A 48 -40.24 35.09 -47.71
CA ALA A 48 -39.62 35.93 -48.69
C ALA A 48 -38.12 36.09 -48.59
N ALA A 49 -37.57 36.05 -47.39
CA ALA A 49 -36.15 36.12 -47.09
C ALA A 49 -35.38 34.86 -47.51
N VAL A 50 -36.05 33.71 -47.80
CA VAL A 50 -35.41 32.44 -48.12
C VAL A 50 -35.39 32.25 -49.66
N SER A 51 -34.22 32.00 -50.24
CA SER A 51 -34.05 31.71 -51.68
C SER A 51 -34.70 30.37 -52.06
N ARG A 52 -35.01 30.12 -53.32
CA ARG A 52 -35.60 28.86 -53.83
C ARG A 52 -34.78 27.65 -53.34
N VAL A 53 -33.45 27.68 -53.51
CA VAL A 53 -32.46 26.83 -52.89
C VAL A 53 -31.59 27.77 -52.07
N HIS A 54 -31.60 27.65 -50.77
CA HIS A 54 -30.87 28.57 -49.88
C HIS A 54 -29.63 27.94 -49.27
N ALA A 55 -29.78 26.77 -48.70
CA ALA A 55 -28.70 26.08 -48.00
C ALA A 55 -28.75 24.55 -48.18
N LEU A 56 -27.61 23.94 -47.99
CA LEU A 56 -27.45 22.49 -47.91
C LEU A 56 -26.93 22.11 -46.54
N LEU A 57 -27.68 21.25 -45.84
CA LEU A 57 -27.27 20.63 -44.59
C LEU A 57 -26.77 19.24 -44.90
N GLN A 58 -25.51 18.93 -44.57
CA GLN A 58 -24.87 17.63 -44.84
C GLN A 58 -24.24 17.07 -43.59
N LYS A 59 -24.35 15.74 -43.40
CA LYS A 59 -23.67 14.99 -42.39
C LYS A 59 -22.30 14.55 -42.90
N ARG A 60 -21.23 14.90 -42.16
CA ARG A 60 -19.87 14.41 -42.41
C ARG A 60 -19.35 13.68 -41.14
N GLY A 61 -19.35 12.36 -41.18
CA GLY A 61 -19.06 11.55 -39.99
C GLY A 61 -20.06 11.81 -38.88
N HIS A 62 -19.59 12.38 -37.77
CA HIS A 62 -20.44 12.73 -36.63
C HIS A 62 -20.86 14.21 -36.58
N HIS A 63 -20.52 14.99 -37.60
CA HIS A 63 -20.73 16.44 -37.66
C HIS A 63 -21.77 16.79 -38.71
N TRP A 64 -22.58 17.82 -38.45
CA TRP A 64 -23.49 18.41 -39.37
C TRP A 64 -22.95 19.74 -39.86
N ILE A 65 -22.86 19.89 -41.17
CA ILE A 65 -22.33 21.09 -41.81
C ILE A 65 -23.46 21.73 -42.63
N LEU A 66 -23.71 23.01 -42.33
CA LEU A 66 -24.65 23.84 -43.09
C LEU A 66 -23.86 24.75 -44.02
N ARG A 67 -24.19 24.70 -45.34
CA ARG A 67 -23.51 25.50 -46.36
C ARG A 67 -24.49 26.32 -47.13
N ASP A 68 -24.22 27.61 -47.27
CA ASP A 68 -24.97 28.52 -48.18
C ASP A 68 -24.81 28.12 -49.65
N GLN A 69 -25.90 28.10 -50.40
CA GLN A 69 -25.93 27.74 -51.82
C GLN A 69 -26.01 28.99 -52.74
N GLY A 70 -25.31 30.05 -52.37
CA GLY A 70 -25.36 31.31 -53.11
C GLY A 70 -26.68 32.06 -52.92
N SER A 71 -27.24 31.99 -51.71
CA SER A 71 -28.51 32.61 -51.40
C SER A 71 -28.44 34.15 -51.42
N THR A 72 -29.58 34.81 -51.66
CA THR A 72 -29.64 36.26 -51.70
C THR A 72 -29.29 36.91 -50.34
N ASN A 73 -29.88 36.44 -49.28
CA ASN A 73 -29.71 37.04 -47.94
C ASN A 73 -28.62 36.39 -47.13
N GLY A 74 -28.15 35.18 -47.49
CA GLY A 74 -27.10 34.43 -46.77
C GLY A 74 -27.59 33.78 -45.49
N LEU A 75 -26.68 33.00 -44.89
CA LEU A 75 -26.84 32.40 -43.57
C LEU A 75 -26.22 33.31 -42.49
N TRP A 76 -26.92 33.51 -41.41
CA TRP A 76 -26.48 34.38 -40.31
C TRP A 76 -26.41 33.61 -39.01
N TRP A 77 -25.22 33.57 -38.42
CA TRP A 77 -24.94 32.95 -37.15
C TRP A 77 -24.30 33.96 -36.17
N GLN A 78 -24.88 34.15 -35.03
CA GLN A 78 -24.43 35.12 -34.02
C GLN A 78 -24.18 36.54 -34.58
N GLY A 79 -25.07 36.97 -35.50
CA GLY A 79 -24.98 38.30 -36.13
C GLY A 79 -23.96 38.44 -37.26
N ARG A 80 -23.29 37.36 -37.65
CA ARG A 80 -22.32 37.34 -38.76
C ARG A 80 -22.81 36.49 -39.91
N ARG A 81 -22.58 36.95 -41.13
CA ARG A 81 -22.86 36.18 -42.34
C ARG A 81 -21.84 35.08 -42.51
N VAL A 82 -22.29 33.81 -42.67
CA VAL A 82 -21.45 32.62 -42.83
C VAL A 82 -21.74 31.93 -44.14
N GLN A 83 -20.71 31.36 -44.80
CA GLN A 83 -20.88 30.56 -46.01
C GLN A 83 -20.98 29.06 -45.69
N GLU A 84 -20.27 28.64 -44.68
CA GLU A 84 -20.28 27.25 -44.17
C GLU A 84 -20.16 27.30 -42.66
N LEU A 85 -20.93 26.47 -41.98
CA LEU A 85 -20.92 26.38 -40.52
C LEU A 85 -21.07 24.92 -40.08
N GLU A 86 -20.17 24.47 -39.23
CA GLU A 86 -20.35 23.21 -38.49
C GLU A 86 -21.29 23.47 -37.33
N LEU A 87 -22.45 22.81 -37.34
CA LEU A 87 -23.50 22.99 -36.31
C LEU A 87 -23.15 22.34 -35.00
N GLN A 88 -23.27 23.12 -33.94
CA GLN A 88 -23.14 22.66 -32.57
C GLN A 88 -24.50 22.68 -31.85
N ASP A 89 -24.60 21.92 -30.75
CA ASP A 89 -25.81 21.86 -29.96
C ASP A 89 -26.23 23.25 -29.43
N GLY A 90 -27.44 23.67 -29.77
CA GLY A 90 -28.01 24.96 -29.38
C GLY A 90 -27.75 26.07 -30.41
N ASP A 91 -27.12 25.80 -31.57
CA ASP A 91 -26.93 26.83 -32.60
C ASP A 91 -28.25 27.27 -33.20
N ARG A 92 -28.35 28.59 -33.40
CA ARG A 92 -29.45 29.24 -34.15
C ARG A 92 -28.88 29.95 -35.36
N ILE A 93 -29.45 29.64 -36.54
CA ILE A 93 -29.04 30.19 -37.81
C ILE A 93 -30.25 30.90 -38.47
N SER A 94 -30.14 32.19 -38.74
CA SER A 94 -31.14 32.99 -39.42
C SER A 94 -30.88 33.03 -40.91
N PHE A 95 -31.94 33.14 -41.71
CA PHE A 95 -31.91 33.27 -43.16
C PHE A 95 -31.97 34.74 -43.66
N ALA A 96 -31.86 35.66 -42.72
CA ALA A 96 -31.74 37.10 -43.00
C ALA A 96 -30.92 37.77 -41.91
N PRO A 97 -30.44 39.03 -42.11
CA PRO A 97 -29.73 39.77 -41.04
C PRO A 97 -30.58 39.85 -39.78
N THR A 98 -29.96 39.71 -38.60
CA THR A 98 -30.59 39.67 -37.28
C THR A 98 -31.37 40.94 -36.90
N GLN A 99 -31.34 41.97 -37.70
CA GLN A 99 -32.07 43.22 -37.51
C GLN A 99 -33.54 43.15 -37.96
N GLU A 100 -33.92 42.13 -38.70
CA GLU A 100 -35.31 41.92 -39.09
C GLU A 100 -36.02 41.05 -38.03
N ALA A 101 -37.01 41.67 -37.36
CA ALA A 101 -37.73 41.02 -36.24
C ALA A 101 -38.48 39.74 -36.64
N ASP A 102 -38.80 39.58 -37.94
CA ASP A 102 -39.58 38.48 -38.50
C ASP A 102 -38.75 37.54 -39.39
N ALA A 103 -37.44 37.42 -39.14
CA ALA A 103 -36.59 36.52 -39.95
C ALA A 103 -36.79 35.05 -39.55
N PRO A 104 -37.00 34.13 -40.53
CA PRO A 104 -37.03 32.70 -40.24
C PRO A 104 -35.66 32.20 -39.80
N TRP A 105 -35.63 31.24 -38.88
CA TRP A 105 -34.39 30.64 -38.40
C TRP A 105 -34.55 29.14 -38.19
N ILE A 106 -33.41 28.46 -38.13
CA ILE A 106 -33.31 27.05 -37.71
C ILE A 106 -32.48 26.92 -36.44
N GLY A 107 -32.92 26.06 -35.54
CA GLY A 107 -32.20 25.66 -34.33
C GLY A 107 -31.72 24.23 -34.47
N PHE A 108 -30.51 23.94 -33.99
CA PHE A 108 -29.92 22.62 -34.03
C PHE A 108 -29.67 22.11 -32.61
N ASP A 109 -30.25 20.94 -32.28
CA ASP A 109 -30.14 20.32 -30.93
C ASP A 109 -29.64 18.89 -31.01
N ARG A 110 -28.75 18.54 -30.06
CA ARG A 110 -28.25 17.18 -29.86
C ARG A 110 -28.52 16.73 -28.38
N PRO A 111 -29.69 16.21 -28.06
CA PRO A 111 -30.10 15.90 -26.74
C PRO A 111 -29.17 14.89 -25.99
N ASP A 112 -28.56 13.96 -26.72
CA ASP A 112 -27.65 12.97 -26.14
C ASP A 112 -26.32 13.56 -25.67
N GLN A 113 -25.81 14.58 -26.32
CA GLN A 113 -24.57 15.23 -25.87
C GLN A 113 -24.77 16.00 -24.59
N ARG A 114 -25.92 16.63 -24.40
CA ARG A 114 -26.24 17.34 -23.14
C ARG A 114 -26.36 16.37 -21.96
N LEU A 115 -26.95 15.20 -22.18
CA LEU A 115 -27.13 14.18 -21.15
C LEU A 115 -25.75 13.58 -20.74
N THR A 116 -24.93 13.22 -21.73
CA THR A 116 -23.59 12.65 -21.46
C THR A 116 -22.66 13.63 -20.74
N LEU A 117 -22.68 14.91 -21.10
CA LEU A 117 -21.90 15.95 -20.43
C LEU A 117 -22.34 16.18 -18.98
N ARG A 118 -23.67 16.20 -18.75
CA ARG A 118 -24.24 16.29 -17.39
C ARG A 118 -23.86 15.10 -16.54
N ILE A 119 -24.00 13.87 -17.05
CA ILE A 119 -23.60 12.63 -16.35
C ILE A 119 -22.10 12.67 -15.99
N ARG A 120 -21.24 13.01 -16.93
CA ARG A 120 -19.78 13.12 -16.68
C ARG A 120 -19.47 14.17 -15.60
N ARG A 121 -20.15 15.32 -15.63
CA ARG A 121 -19.96 16.38 -14.62
C ARG A 121 -20.42 15.93 -13.23
N TYR A 122 -21.61 15.33 -13.10
CA TYR A 122 -22.10 14.82 -11.82
C TYR A 122 -21.27 13.66 -11.29
N LEU A 123 -20.83 12.76 -12.16
CA LEU A 123 -19.91 11.67 -11.78
C LEU A 123 -18.59 12.22 -11.26
N GLY A 124 -18.00 13.20 -11.93
CA GLY A 124 -16.77 13.87 -11.48
C GLY A 124 -16.93 14.56 -10.14
N ILE A 125 -18.02 15.29 -9.92
CA ILE A 125 -18.32 15.92 -8.62
C ILE A 125 -18.53 14.88 -7.53
N SER A 126 -19.27 13.80 -7.81
CA SER A 126 -19.50 12.72 -6.85
C SER A 126 -18.21 12.04 -6.45
N ILE A 127 -17.32 11.74 -7.39
CA ILE A 127 -15.99 11.18 -7.10
C ILE A 127 -15.17 12.13 -6.23
N LEU A 128 -15.16 13.42 -6.54
CA LEU A 128 -14.43 14.43 -5.76
C LEU A 128 -14.98 14.55 -4.33
N CYS A 129 -16.30 14.55 -4.16
CA CYS A 129 -16.95 14.57 -2.84
C CYS A 129 -16.63 13.29 -2.05
N CYS A 130 -16.67 12.12 -2.68
CA CYS A 130 -16.31 10.86 -2.03
C CYS A 130 -14.85 10.85 -1.58
N LEU A 131 -13.92 11.31 -2.43
CA LEU A 131 -12.50 11.42 -2.09
C LEU A 131 -12.26 12.43 -0.97
N GLY A 132 -12.91 13.60 -1.01
CA GLY A 132 -12.84 14.60 0.04
C GLY A 132 -13.41 14.10 1.37
N GLY A 133 -14.55 13.42 1.34
CA GLY A 133 -15.16 12.79 2.52
C GLY A 133 -14.29 11.69 3.11
N ALA A 134 -13.73 10.82 2.28
CA ALA A 134 -12.79 9.78 2.70
C ALA A 134 -11.52 10.38 3.31
N GLY A 135 -10.95 11.43 2.70
CA GLY A 135 -9.79 12.15 3.23
C GLY A 135 -10.07 12.80 4.58
N LEU A 136 -11.24 13.42 4.76
CA LEU A 136 -11.65 14.00 6.04
C LEU A 136 -11.85 12.93 7.13
N LEU A 137 -12.53 11.83 6.81
CA LEU A 137 -12.70 10.71 7.74
C LEU A 137 -11.36 10.12 8.16
N LEU A 138 -10.43 9.97 7.20
CA LEU A 138 -9.08 9.50 7.48
C LEU A 138 -8.33 10.47 8.38
N ALA A 139 -8.40 11.79 8.12
CA ALA A 139 -7.79 12.81 8.96
C ALA A 139 -8.36 12.81 10.39
N LEU A 140 -9.69 12.70 10.54
CA LEU A 140 -10.33 12.61 11.86
C LEU A 140 -9.91 11.34 12.61
N ALA A 141 -9.87 10.20 11.93
CA ALA A 141 -9.46 8.93 12.53
C ALA A 141 -8.00 8.92 13.00
N THR A 142 -7.11 9.75 12.43
CA THR A 142 -5.73 9.86 12.89
C THR A 142 -5.60 10.52 14.26
N PHE A 143 -6.59 11.30 14.71
CA PHE A 143 -6.59 11.90 16.06
C PHE A 143 -6.85 10.88 17.17
N ASP A 144 -7.55 9.78 16.88
CA ASP A 144 -7.90 8.75 17.86
C ASP A 144 -6.72 7.83 18.21
N VAL A 145 -5.65 7.84 17.40
CA VAL A 145 -4.49 6.95 17.55
C VAL A 145 -3.21 7.79 17.55
N PRO A 146 -2.88 8.50 18.63
CA PRO A 146 -1.73 9.41 18.64
C PRO A 146 -0.41 8.65 18.70
N VAL A 147 0.41 8.79 17.67
CA VAL A 147 1.82 8.36 17.67
C VAL A 147 2.63 9.39 18.47
N ARG A 148 3.31 8.95 19.52
CA ARG A 148 4.16 9.79 20.38
C ARG A 148 5.59 9.25 20.39
N GLY A 149 6.56 10.15 20.59
CA GLY A 149 7.98 9.79 20.74
C GLY A 149 8.82 9.98 19.47
N ARG A 150 10.08 9.58 19.54
CA ARG A 150 11.06 9.63 18.44
C ARG A 150 11.24 8.24 17.85
N LEU A 151 11.46 8.11 16.54
CA LEU A 151 11.77 6.82 15.90
C LEU A 151 13.02 6.15 16.51
N ALA A 152 14.02 6.96 16.90
CA ALA A 152 15.26 6.47 17.53
C ALA A 152 15.10 6.05 19.00
N SER A 153 14.04 6.49 19.70
CA SER A 153 13.81 6.18 21.11
C SER A 153 12.95 4.94 21.35
N VAL A 154 12.49 4.28 20.27
CA VAL A 154 11.50 3.22 20.37
C VAL A 154 12.18 1.85 20.27
N ARG A 155 12.26 1.18 21.42
CA ARG A 155 12.59 -0.23 21.63
C ARG A 155 13.95 -0.71 21.13
N GLY A 156 14.92 -0.63 22.00
CA GLY A 156 16.11 -1.48 21.93
C GLY A 156 15.83 -2.88 22.49
N PRO A 157 16.74 -3.82 22.31
CA PRO A 157 16.63 -5.14 22.91
C PRO A 157 16.65 -5.04 24.45
N LEU A 158 15.83 -5.87 25.09
CA LEU A 158 15.94 -6.14 26.51
C LEU A 158 17.09 -7.13 26.69
N ALA A 159 18.20 -6.69 27.27
CA ALA A 159 19.36 -7.53 27.58
C ALA A 159 19.29 -8.00 29.00
N ILE A 160 19.26 -9.32 29.24
CA ILE A 160 19.24 -9.94 30.54
C ILE A 160 20.54 -10.74 30.70
N TYR A 161 21.28 -10.48 31.76
CA TYR A 161 22.55 -11.14 32.09
C TYR A 161 22.41 -12.02 33.32
N ASP A 162 23.14 -13.16 33.35
CA ASP A 162 23.23 -14.01 34.50
C ASP A 162 24.20 -13.45 35.56
N GLY A 163 24.32 -14.13 36.70
CA GLY A 163 25.21 -13.75 37.78
C GLY A 163 26.70 -13.76 37.41
N ASN A 164 27.08 -14.35 36.29
CA ASN A 164 28.43 -14.35 35.75
C ASN A 164 28.61 -13.33 34.59
N ASN A 165 27.66 -12.42 34.43
CA ASN A 165 27.64 -11.41 33.39
C ASN A 165 27.62 -11.98 31.96
N GLN A 166 26.94 -13.14 31.76
CA GLN A 166 26.72 -13.75 30.47
C GLN A 166 25.26 -13.51 30.02
N PRO A 167 25.03 -13.16 28.74
CA PRO A 167 23.69 -12.87 28.25
C PRO A 167 22.81 -14.14 28.23
N LEU A 168 21.60 -14.03 28.78
CA LEU A 168 20.61 -15.12 28.86
C LEU A 168 19.75 -15.27 27.60
N ASN A 169 19.57 -14.20 26.85
CA ASN A 169 18.84 -14.20 25.62
C ASN A 169 19.81 -14.17 24.43
N SER A 170 19.36 -14.77 23.33
CA SER A 170 20.15 -14.94 22.11
C SER A 170 20.48 -13.62 21.38
N VAL A 171 20.01 -12.49 21.87
CA VAL A 171 20.44 -11.18 21.42
C VAL A 171 21.74 -10.89 22.15
N ASP A 172 22.86 -11.14 21.49
CA ASP A 172 24.16 -10.64 21.93
C ASP A 172 24.10 -9.11 21.82
N SER A 173 23.57 -8.47 22.88
CA SER A 173 23.47 -7.01 22.94
C SER A 173 24.81 -6.31 22.92
N SER A 174 25.91 -7.06 23.15
CA SER A 174 27.28 -6.56 22.99
C SER A 174 27.65 -6.33 21.51
N ARG A 175 26.87 -6.91 20.59
CA ARG A 175 27.06 -6.77 19.13
C ARG A 175 25.96 -5.97 18.45
N HIS A 176 24.87 -5.62 19.14
CA HIS A 176 23.84 -4.80 18.52
C HIS A 176 24.41 -3.42 18.17
N ARG A 177 24.41 -3.13 16.89
CA ARG A 177 24.87 -1.85 16.36
C ARG A 177 23.79 -1.23 15.49
N GLU A 178 23.28 -0.10 15.93
CA GLU A 178 22.45 0.76 15.08
C GLU A 178 23.36 1.61 14.18
N LEU A 179 23.08 1.62 12.90
CA LEU A 179 23.69 2.54 11.95
C LEU A 179 22.89 3.83 11.91
N ASN A 180 23.58 4.97 11.84
CA ASN A 180 22.95 6.27 12.02
C ASN A 180 22.49 6.92 10.70
N ARG A 181 22.94 6.39 9.57
CA ARG A 181 22.72 6.97 8.26
C ARG A 181 22.42 5.87 7.23
N LEU A 182 21.63 6.19 6.20
CA LEU A 182 21.31 5.23 5.14
C LEU A 182 22.51 4.85 4.27
N ASP A 183 23.49 5.73 4.14
CA ASP A 183 24.72 5.46 3.37
C ASP A 183 25.71 4.53 4.11
N GLU A 184 25.44 4.20 5.35
CA GLU A 184 26.11 3.14 6.10
C GLU A 184 25.55 1.75 5.79
N PHE A 185 24.47 1.64 5.01
CA PHE A 185 23.96 0.39 4.47
C PHE A 185 24.33 0.22 3.00
N SER A 186 24.58 -1.02 2.59
CA SER A 186 24.82 -1.32 1.17
C SER A 186 23.65 -0.83 0.30
N PRO A 187 23.89 -0.08 -0.79
CA PRO A 187 22.85 0.29 -1.75
C PRO A 187 22.10 -0.94 -2.30
N LEU A 188 22.82 -2.06 -2.46
CA LEU A 188 22.23 -3.32 -2.92
C LEU A 188 21.22 -3.90 -1.92
N LEU A 189 21.45 -3.68 -0.61
CA LEU A 189 20.50 -4.08 0.42
C LEU A 189 19.24 -3.24 0.34
N ILE A 190 19.35 -1.92 0.21
CA ILE A 190 18.21 -1.01 0.08
C ILE A 190 17.42 -1.36 -1.18
N ASP A 191 18.07 -1.60 -2.31
CA ASP A 191 17.43 -1.99 -3.55
C ASP A 191 16.71 -3.34 -3.45
N ALA A 192 17.32 -4.32 -2.80
CA ALA A 192 16.72 -5.63 -2.54
C ALA A 192 15.47 -5.50 -1.67
N LEU A 193 15.56 -4.73 -0.57
CA LEU A 193 14.46 -4.48 0.35
C LEU A 193 13.29 -3.80 -0.35
N LEU A 194 13.54 -2.69 -1.03
CA LEU A 194 12.50 -1.93 -1.71
C LEU A 194 11.86 -2.74 -2.85
N SER A 195 12.66 -3.48 -3.62
CA SER A 195 12.12 -4.35 -4.69
C SER A 195 11.23 -5.47 -4.16
N SER A 196 11.57 -6.01 -3.00
CA SER A 196 10.83 -7.13 -2.40
C SER A 196 9.59 -6.71 -1.67
N GLU A 197 9.69 -5.69 -0.81
CA GLU A 197 8.69 -5.35 0.17
C GLU A 197 7.85 -4.13 -0.21
N ASP A 198 8.45 -3.12 -0.87
CA ASP A 198 7.77 -1.86 -1.14
C ASP A 198 8.42 -1.09 -2.30
N ASN A 199 8.17 -1.53 -3.52
CA ASN A 199 8.85 -0.96 -4.70
C ASN A 199 8.55 0.53 -4.95
N ARG A 200 7.42 1.03 -4.44
CA ARG A 200 6.98 2.42 -4.54
C ARG A 200 7.13 3.21 -3.24
N PHE A 201 7.95 2.73 -2.30
CA PHE A 201 8.17 3.34 -0.98
C PHE A 201 8.32 4.86 -1.01
N TRP A 202 9.09 5.40 -1.97
CA TRP A 202 9.35 6.83 -2.08
C TRP A 202 8.16 7.68 -2.56
N TRP A 203 7.09 7.04 -3.06
CA TRP A 203 5.98 7.72 -3.76
C TRP A 203 4.66 7.77 -2.99
N HIS A 204 4.50 6.97 -1.96
CA HIS A 204 3.25 6.91 -1.20
C HIS A 204 3.42 7.42 0.23
N PRO A 205 2.37 7.98 0.87
CA PRO A 205 2.42 8.53 2.22
C PRO A 205 2.16 7.45 3.29
N GLY A 206 2.96 6.40 3.32
CA GLY A 206 2.86 5.30 4.31
C GLY A 206 2.00 4.12 3.91
N VAL A 207 1.12 4.27 2.93
CA VAL A 207 0.29 3.20 2.37
C VAL A 207 0.36 3.26 0.85
N ASP A 208 0.64 2.14 0.20
CA ASP A 208 0.64 2.03 -1.26
C ASP A 208 -0.75 1.57 -1.76
N PRO A 209 -1.62 2.49 -2.24
CA PRO A 209 -2.97 2.13 -2.67
C PRO A 209 -2.96 1.25 -3.93
N ILE A 210 -1.99 1.46 -4.83
CA ILE A 210 -1.87 0.69 -6.08
C ILE A 210 -1.37 -0.72 -5.77
N GLY A 211 -0.36 -0.86 -4.88
CA GLY A 211 0.14 -2.15 -4.42
C GLY A 211 -0.91 -2.95 -3.66
N THR A 212 -1.65 -2.27 -2.78
CA THR A 212 -2.75 -2.89 -2.03
C THR A 212 -3.86 -3.39 -2.96
N LEU A 213 -4.27 -2.60 -3.94
CA LEU A 213 -5.28 -3.00 -4.92
C LEU A 213 -4.79 -4.16 -5.81
N ARG A 214 -3.53 -4.12 -6.25
CA ARG A 214 -2.92 -5.20 -7.02
C ARG A 214 -2.87 -6.50 -6.22
N ALA A 215 -2.38 -6.45 -4.97
CA ALA A 215 -2.32 -7.60 -4.09
C ALA A 215 -3.72 -8.16 -3.80
N PHE A 216 -4.72 -7.29 -3.60
CA PHE A 216 -6.11 -7.70 -3.44
C PHE A 216 -6.63 -8.45 -4.67
N ALA A 217 -6.40 -7.91 -5.87
CA ALA A 217 -6.81 -8.56 -7.12
C ALA A 217 -6.11 -9.91 -7.33
N ALA A 218 -4.78 -9.98 -7.07
CA ALA A 218 -4.01 -11.21 -7.18
C ALA A 218 -4.48 -12.29 -6.19
N ASN A 219 -4.77 -11.91 -4.95
CA ASN A 219 -5.27 -12.82 -3.93
C ASN A 219 -6.70 -13.30 -4.22
N LEU A 220 -7.55 -12.44 -4.79
CA LEU A 220 -8.90 -12.80 -5.19
C LEU A 220 -8.91 -13.82 -6.33
N THR A 221 -8.04 -13.62 -7.34
CA THR A 221 -7.92 -14.54 -8.49
C THR A 221 -7.18 -15.84 -8.15
N GLY A 222 -6.21 -15.77 -7.22
CA GLY A 222 -5.39 -16.91 -6.81
C GLY A 222 -6.03 -17.82 -5.76
N GLY A 223 -7.15 -17.43 -5.14
CA GLY A 223 -7.84 -18.19 -4.08
C GLY A 223 -7.01 -18.41 -2.80
N ARG A 224 -5.85 -17.77 -2.69
CA ARG A 224 -4.92 -17.82 -1.54
C ARG A 224 -4.13 -16.52 -1.47
N VAL A 225 -3.52 -16.25 -0.32
CA VAL A 225 -2.62 -15.09 -0.17
C VAL A 225 -1.36 -15.35 -1.00
N VAL A 226 -1.27 -14.68 -2.15
CA VAL A 226 -0.15 -14.78 -3.10
C VAL A 226 0.81 -13.61 -2.96
N GLU A 227 0.28 -12.40 -2.70
CA GLU A 227 1.07 -11.18 -2.51
C GLU A 227 0.69 -10.46 -1.21
N GLY A 228 1.70 -9.94 -0.50
CA GLY A 228 1.54 -9.02 0.62
C GLY A 228 1.36 -7.60 0.10
N GLY A 229 0.30 -6.93 0.54
CA GLY A 229 0.01 -5.53 0.17
C GLY A 229 0.39 -4.51 1.24
N SER A 230 1.19 -4.87 2.25
CA SER A 230 1.60 -3.94 3.32
C SER A 230 2.88 -3.21 2.95
N SER A 231 2.91 -1.89 3.13
CA SER A 231 4.12 -1.08 2.96
C SER A 231 5.14 -1.31 4.07
N LEU A 232 6.39 -0.89 3.86
CA LEU A 232 7.44 -0.89 4.90
C LEU A 232 7.01 -0.06 6.12
N THR A 233 6.37 1.08 5.90
CA THR A 233 5.86 1.94 6.99
C THR A 233 4.79 1.24 7.82
N GLN A 234 3.91 0.46 7.19
CA GLN A 234 2.92 -0.36 7.91
C GLN A 234 3.58 -1.49 8.72
N GLN A 235 4.60 -2.13 8.17
CA GLN A 235 5.37 -3.15 8.89
C GLN A 235 6.10 -2.52 10.08
N LEU A 236 6.71 -1.34 9.89
CA LEU A 236 7.35 -0.58 10.96
C LEU A 236 6.34 -0.13 12.02
N ALA A 237 5.17 0.38 11.64
CA ALA A 237 4.09 0.76 12.56
C ALA A 237 3.70 -0.39 13.49
N ARG A 238 3.53 -1.59 12.95
CA ARG A 238 3.23 -2.80 13.73
C ARG A 238 4.37 -3.19 14.69
N SER A 239 5.61 -2.99 14.26
CA SER A 239 6.79 -3.30 15.09
C SER A 239 7.00 -2.30 16.22
N LEU A 240 6.77 -1.00 15.95
CA LEU A 240 7.03 0.08 16.89
C LEU A 240 5.88 0.29 17.89
N TYR A 241 4.65 0.11 17.45
CA TYR A 241 3.43 0.45 18.22
C TYR A 241 2.43 -0.71 18.27
N PRO A 242 2.85 -1.92 18.73
CA PRO A 242 1.92 -3.06 18.78
C PRO A 242 0.72 -2.80 19.71
N GLU A 243 0.87 -1.99 20.76
CA GLU A 243 -0.23 -1.59 21.64
C GLU A 243 -1.28 -0.73 20.91
N LEU A 244 -0.86 0.15 19.98
CA LEU A 244 -1.76 0.98 19.18
C LEU A 244 -2.37 0.20 18.01
N VAL A 245 -1.57 -0.65 17.38
CA VAL A 245 -1.98 -1.47 16.24
C VAL A 245 -2.84 -2.65 16.70
N GLY A 246 -2.49 -3.29 17.83
CA GLY A 246 -3.16 -4.46 18.39
C GLY A 246 -2.69 -5.77 17.75
N GLU A 247 -3.18 -6.88 18.32
CA GLU A 247 -2.81 -8.25 17.94
C GLU A 247 -3.85 -8.89 17.00
N GLY A 248 -3.46 -10.04 16.41
CA GLY A 248 -4.32 -10.86 15.55
C GLY A 248 -4.45 -10.35 14.12
N ASP A 249 -5.12 -11.12 13.26
CA ASP A 249 -5.33 -10.82 11.83
C ASP A 249 -6.77 -10.34 11.59
N THR A 250 -7.08 -9.12 12.05
CA THR A 250 -8.40 -8.51 11.94
C THR A 250 -8.38 -7.27 11.04
N LEU A 251 -9.51 -6.95 10.42
CA LEU A 251 -9.68 -5.71 9.66
C LEU A 251 -9.47 -4.47 10.55
N GLY A 252 -9.88 -4.53 11.82
CA GLY A 252 -9.67 -3.45 12.78
C GLY A 252 -8.20 -3.20 13.07
N ARG A 253 -7.40 -4.27 13.24
CA ARG A 253 -5.94 -4.15 13.36
C ARG A 253 -5.35 -3.51 12.11
N LYS A 254 -5.75 -3.98 10.91
CA LYS A 254 -5.21 -3.47 9.63
C LYS A 254 -5.57 -1.99 9.43
N TRP A 255 -6.75 -1.57 9.89
CA TRP A 255 -7.14 -0.17 9.90
C TRP A 255 -6.25 0.68 10.83
N ARG A 256 -6.02 0.23 12.07
CA ARG A 256 -5.13 0.94 13.00
C ARG A 256 -3.69 0.99 12.49
N GLU A 257 -3.18 -0.11 11.92
CA GLU A 257 -1.86 -0.15 11.27
C GLU A 257 -1.73 0.93 10.17
N LEU A 258 -2.77 1.10 9.34
CA LEU A 258 -2.84 2.14 8.32
C LEU A 258 -2.78 3.54 8.94
N LEU A 259 -3.57 3.80 9.99
CA LEU A 259 -3.58 5.11 10.65
C LEU A 259 -2.23 5.46 11.28
N VAL A 260 -1.61 4.50 11.96
CA VAL A 260 -0.27 4.68 12.54
C VAL A 260 0.78 4.92 11.44
N ALA A 261 0.72 4.19 10.33
CA ALA A 261 1.63 4.38 9.22
C ALA A 261 1.52 5.78 8.59
N LEU A 262 0.30 6.30 8.41
CA LEU A 262 0.07 7.66 7.93
C LEU A 262 0.61 8.73 8.90
N GLN A 263 0.44 8.51 10.20
CA GLN A 263 1.00 9.41 11.21
C GLN A 263 2.53 9.39 11.24
N LEU A 264 3.15 8.23 11.10
CA LEU A 264 4.61 8.13 10.97
C LEU A 264 5.12 8.97 9.82
N GLU A 265 4.55 8.82 8.63
CA GLU A 265 4.95 9.57 7.44
C GLU A 265 4.62 11.08 7.49
N SER A 266 3.65 11.47 8.32
CA SER A 266 3.37 12.89 8.54
C SER A 266 4.38 13.57 9.46
N ARG A 267 5.15 12.81 10.24
CA ARG A 267 6.09 13.33 11.26
C ARG A 267 7.55 13.08 10.93
N PHE A 268 7.84 12.03 10.18
CA PHE A 268 9.19 11.59 9.87
C PHE A 268 9.38 11.52 8.36
N SER A 269 10.59 11.84 7.93
CA SER A 269 10.98 11.71 6.52
C SER A 269 11.04 10.24 6.09
N LYS A 270 10.92 9.98 4.81
CA LYS A 270 11.12 8.65 4.22
C LYS A 270 12.46 8.03 4.62
N GLN A 271 13.49 8.85 4.70
CA GLN A 271 14.83 8.40 5.08
C GLN A 271 14.87 7.93 6.54
N GLU A 272 14.23 8.65 7.46
CA GLU A 272 14.13 8.25 8.87
C GLU A 272 13.30 6.98 9.05
N VAL A 273 12.19 6.86 8.33
CA VAL A 273 11.35 5.65 8.34
C VAL A 273 12.13 4.44 7.84
N LEU A 274 12.83 4.57 6.72
CA LEU A 274 13.63 3.48 6.16
C LEU A 274 14.80 3.10 7.07
N LEU A 275 15.51 4.09 7.61
CA LEU A 275 16.61 3.89 8.56
C LEU A 275 16.13 3.16 9.82
N SER A 276 15.00 3.58 10.36
CA SER A 276 14.39 2.91 11.53
C SER A 276 14.03 1.46 11.21
N TYR A 277 13.46 1.19 10.03
CA TYR A 277 13.15 -0.17 9.59
C TYR A 277 14.39 -1.04 9.49
N LEU A 278 15.45 -0.55 8.82
CA LEU A 278 16.70 -1.27 8.62
C LEU A 278 17.39 -1.66 9.93
N ASN A 279 17.28 -0.81 10.95
CA ASN A 279 17.88 -1.06 12.27
C ASN A 279 17.01 -1.96 13.17
N ARG A 280 15.70 -2.13 12.88
CA ARG A 280 14.75 -2.70 13.86
C ARG A 280 14.03 -3.95 13.43
N VAL A 281 14.08 -4.31 12.17
CA VAL A 281 13.40 -5.52 11.69
C VAL A 281 14.05 -6.77 12.29
N TYR A 282 13.22 -7.70 12.74
CA TYR A 282 13.70 -8.98 13.26
C TYR A 282 14.06 -9.94 12.13
N LEU A 283 15.27 -10.49 12.17
CA LEU A 283 15.83 -11.37 11.13
C LEU A 283 16.17 -12.78 11.64
N GLY A 284 15.59 -13.20 12.76
CA GLY A 284 15.79 -14.54 13.36
C GLY A 284 17.05 -14.66 14.21
N VAL A 285 18.00 -13.77 14.05
CA VAL A 285 19.32 -13.81 14.68
C VAL A 285 19.66 -12.56 15.48
N GLY A 286 18.89 -11.51 15.28
CA GLY A 286 19.08 -10.22 15.91
C GLY A 286 18.09 -9.22 15.34
N TRP A 287 18.25 -7.97 15.73
CA TRP A 287 17.45 -6.84 15.30
C TRP A 287 18.26 -5.97 14.34
N GLY A 288 17.67 -5.68 13.18
CA GLY A 288 18.31 -4.92 12.15
C GLY A 288 19.23 -5.73 11.23
N PHE A 289 19.50 -5.13 10.09
CA PHE A 289 20.32 -5.77 9.05
C PHE A 289 21.80 -5.82 9.41
N GLU A 290 22.31 -4.89 10.23
CA GLU A 290 23.71 -4.91 10.67
C GLU A 290 23.98 -6.15 11.53
N ASP A 291 23.15 -6.44 12.54
CA ASP A 291 23.29 -7.63 13.38
C ASP A 291 23.20 -8.92 12.57
N ALA A 292 22.30 -8.95 11.59
CA ALA A 292 22.13 -10.10 10.71
C ALA A 292 23.34 -10.28 9.78
N ALA A 293 23.89 -9.20 9.23
CA ALA A 293 25.10 -9.22 8.40
C ALA A 293 26.32 -9.71 9.17
N GLN A 294 26.55 -9.17 10.37
CA GLN A 294 27.61 -9.63 11.25
C GLN A 294 27.46 -11.10 11.62
N THR A 295 26.23 -11.51 11.91
CA THR A 295 25.95 -12.87 12.37
C THR A 295 26.10 -13.91 11.25
N PHE A 296 25.56 -13.67 10.09
CA PHE A 296 25.56 -14.64 8.99
C PHE A 296 26.84 -14.59 8.16
N PHE A 297 27.48 -13.41 8.04
CA PHE A 297 28.57 -13.22 7.11
C PHE A 297 29.87 -12.72 7.77
N ASP A 298 29.84 -12.33 9.04
CA ASP A 298 30.97 -11.74 9.78
C ASP A 298 31.49 -10.45 9.11
N GLN A 299 30.55 -9.65 8.58
CA GLN A 299 30.84 -8.38 7.89
C GLN A 299 29.74 -7.35 8.13
N SER A 300 30.04 -6.07 7.87
CA SER A 300 29.06 -4.98 8.00
C SER A 300 27.97 -5.03 6.93
N ALA A 301 26.79 -4.51 7.27
CA ALA A 301 25.71 -4.30 6.32
C ALA A 301 26.07 -3.36 5.17
N THR A 302 27.15 -2.56 5.33
CA THR A 302 27.73 -1.70 4.27
C THR A 302 28.32 -2.52 3.13
N ASP A 303 28.92 -3.67 3.44
CA ASP A 303 29.76 -4.45 2.53
C ASP A 303 29.04 -5.65 1.91
N LEU A 304 27.73 -5.74 2.10
CA LEU A 304 26.93 -6.86 1.60
C LEU A 304 26.96 -6.96 0.06
N SER A 305 27.26 -8.15 -0.43
CA SER A 305 27.06 -8.49 -1.85
C SER A 305 25.58 -8.60 -2.18
N ILE A 306 25.26 -8.67 -3.47
CA ILE A 306 23.87 -8.78 -3.93
C ILE A 306 23.19 -10.07 -3.43
N GLU A 307 23.94 -11.19 -3.40
CA GLU A 307 23.44 -12.48 -2.92
C GLU A 307 23.17 -12.45 -1.44
N GLN A 308 24.03 -11.80 -0.67
CA GLN A 308 23.91 -11.65 0.77
C GLN A 308 22.76 -10.71 1.13
N ALA A 309 22.66 -9.57 0.48
CA ALA A 309 21.56 -8.62 0.62
C ALA A 309 20.21 -9.29 0.31
N ALA A 310 20.12 -9.99 -0.83
CA ALA A 310 18.93 -10.71 -1.22
C ALA A 310 18.57 -11.85 -0.24
N LEU A 311 19.58 -12.52 0.35
CA LEU A 311 19.34 -13.54 1.38
C LEU A 311 18.71 -12.92 2.61
N LEU A 312 19.28 -11.86 3.17
CA LEU A 312 18.76 -11.21 4.39
C LEU A 312 17.31 -10.69 4.16
N VAL A 313 17.04 -10.06 3.04
CA VAL A 313 15.69 -9.62 2.69
C VAL A 313 14.74 -10.81 2.52
N GLY A 314 15.22 -11.93 1.99
CA GLY A 314 14.45 -13.17 1.86
C GLY A 314 14.02 -13.78 3.20
N LEU A 315 14.67 -13.43 4.31
CA LEU A 315 14.30 -13.89 5.65
C LEU A 315 13.05 -13.19 6.20
N LEU A 316 12.76 -11.96 5.76
CA LEU A 316 11.73 -11.09 6.35
C LEU A 316 10.35 -11.74 6.51
N PRO A 317 9.79 -12.46 5.50
CA PRO A 317 8.46 -13.04 5.64
C PRO A 317 8.36 -14.14 6.70
N SER A 318 9.45 -14.84 6.98
CA SER A 318 9.51 -15.93 7.96
C SER A 318 10.95 -16.15 8.46
N PRO A 319 11.47 -15.30 9.35
CA PRO A 319 12.89 -15.34 9.74
C PRO A 319 13.36 -16.69 10.25
N ASN A 320 12.54 -17.36 11.09
CA ASN A 320 12.86 -18.70 11.59
C ASN A 320 12.62 -19.81 10.57
N GLY A 321 11.63 -19.65 9.68
CA GLY A 321 11.28 -20.64 8.64
C GLY A 321 12.22 -20.61 7.44
N HIS A 322 12.90 -19.48 7.21
CA HIS A 322 13.90 -19.29 6.15
C HIS A 322 15.34 -19.24 6.71
N ASP A 323 15.56 -19.59 8.00
CA ASP A 323 16.90 -19.61 8.60
C ASP A 323 17.85 -20.48 7.75
N PRO A 324 18.93 -19.90 7.19
CA PRO A 324 19.83 -20.63 6.28
C PRO A 324 20.58 -21.76 6.97
N CYS A 325 20.73 -21.72 8.29
CA CYS A 325 21.37 -22.78 9.06
C CYS A 325 20.46 -23.98 9.29
N ARG A 326 19.15 -23.74 9.41
CA ARG A 326 18.14 -24.78 9.70
C ARG A 326 17.43 -25.26 8.45
N HIS A 327 17.19 -24.35 7.52
CA HIS A 327 16.39 -24.57 6.32
C HIS A 327 17.08 -24.00 5.07
N PRO A 328 18.29 -24.47 4.69
CA PRO A 328 19.11 -23.89 3.63
C PRO A 328 18.40 -23.82 2.28
N GLN A 329 17.59 -24.83 1.95
CA GLN A 329 16.84 -24.85 0.69
C GLN A 329 15.77 -23.76 0.65
N ARG A 330 15.02 -23.58 1.74
CA ARG A 330 14.00 -22.51 1.84
C ARG A 330 14.62 -21.12 1.80
N ALA A 331 15.78 -20.96 2.44
CA ALA A 331 16.58 -19.74 2.38
C ALA A 331 17.03 -19.42 0.95
N LEU A 332 17.53 -20.44 0.22
CA LEU A 332 17.93 -20.31 -1.17
C LEU A 332 16.76 -19.88 -2.07
N GLU A 333 15.60 -20.50 -1.91
CA GLU A 333 14.40 -20.13 -2.65
C GLU A 333 13.93 -18.71 -2.32
N ALA A 334 13.96 -18.32 -1.04
CA ALA A 334 13.61 -16.99 -0.58
C ALA A 334 14.54 -15.92 -1.18
N ARG A 335 15.86 -16.15 -1.13
CA ARG A 335 16.87 -15.30 -1.79
C ARG A 335 16.57 -15.14 -3.28
N ASN A 336 16.33 -16.25 -3.97
CA ASN A 336 16.10 -16.24 -5.41
C ASN A 336 14.80 -15.51 -5.79
N ARG A 337 13.77 -15.55 -4.94
CA ARG A 337 12.56 -14.70 -5.13
C ARG A 337 12.88 -13.21 -5.06
N VAL A 338 13.73 -12.80 -4.11
CA VAL A 338 14.17 -11.39 -4.01
C VAL A 338 14.94 -10.97 -5.26
N LEU A 339 15.91 -11.77 -5.70
CA LEU A 339 16.68 -11.49 -6.93
C LEU A 339 15.78 -11.35 -8.17
N ASN A 340 14.73 -12.17 -8.28
CA ASN A 340 13.75 -12.03 -9.36
C ASN A 340 12.99 -10.71 -9.25
N LYS A 341 12.50 -10.35 -8.07
CA LYS A 341 11.80 -9.07 -7.85
C LYS A 341 12.69 -7.85 -8.15
N MET A 342 13.99 -7.93 -7.84
CA MET A 342 14.94 -6.88 -8.20
C MET A 342 15.09 -6.74 -9.73
N ALA A 343 15.11 -7.86 -10.45
CA ALA A 343 15.14 -7.85 -11.90
C ALA A 343 13.84 -7.32 -12.49
N ASP A 344 12.69 -7.76 -11.98
CA ASP A 344 11.36 -7.33 -12.42
C ASP A 344 11.13 -5.83 -12.17
N SER A 345 11.72 -5.27 -11.11
CA SER A 345 11.68 -3.84 -10.80
C SER A 345 12.72 -2.99 -11.53
N GLY A 346 13.59 -3.61 -12.33
CA GLY A 346 14.65 -2.94 -13.09
C GLY A 346 15.84 -2.46 -12.25
N ARG A 347 15.92 -2.84 -10.98
CA ARG A 347 17.05 -2.50 -10.08
C ARG A 347 18.24 -3.45 -10.22
N LEU A 348 18.05 -4.56 -10.89
CA LEU A 348 19.09 -5.52 -11.22
C LEU A 348 18.91 -5.97 -12.67
N SER A 349 20.01 -6.12 -13.42
CA SER A 349 19.92 -6.69 -14.77
C SER A 349 19.54 -8.18 -14.70
N LEU A 350 18.84 -8.68 -15.72
CA LEU A 350 18.44 -10.09 -15.80
C LEU A 350 19.66 -11.03 -15.74
N ASP A 351 20.79 -10.64 -16.36
CA ASP A 351 21.99 -11.46 -16.37
C ASP A 351 22.69 -11.47 -15.01
N ALA A 352 22.75 -10.33 -14.31
CA ALA A 352 23.26 -10.27 -12.94
C ALA A 352 22.37 -11.10 -11.99
N ALA A 353 21.04 -11.04 -12.12
CA ALA A 353 20.14 -11.86 -11.34
C ALA A 353 20.33 -13.36 -11.61
N ARG A 354 20.54 -13.76 -12.87
CA ARG A 354 20.84 -15.16 -13.23
C ARG A 354 22.15 -15.63 -12.64
N LEU A 355 23.20 -14.79 -12.69
CA LEU A 355 24.50 -15.10 -12.11
C LEU A 355 24.42 -15.25 -10.58
N ALA A 356 23.80 -14.29 -9.91
CA ALA A 356 23.63 -14.31 -8.45
C ALA A 356 22.85 -15.54 -7.96
N ARG A 357 21.81 -15.98 -8.70
CA ARG A 357 21.02 -17.20 -8.36
C ARG A 357 21.85 -18.50 -8.45
N ARG A 358 22.89 -18.54 -9.26
CA ARG A 358 23.76 -19.71 -9.38
C ARG A 358 24.75 -19.83 -8.24
N GLN A 359 25.01 -18.73 -7.52
CA GLN A 359 25.93 -18.75 -6.38
C GLN A 359 25.32 -19.54 -5.21
N PRO A 360 26.07 -20.42 -4.55
CA PRO A 360 25.62 -21.06 -3.32
C PRO A 360 25.47 -20.02 -2.20
N ILE A 361 24.70 -20.35 -1.16
CA ILE A 361 24.69 -19.54 0.07
C ILE A 361 26.03 -19.77 0.78
N GLN A 362 26.79 -18.71 0.95
CA GLN A 362 28.05 -18.73 1.71
C GLN A 362 27.83 -18.01 3.03
N LEU A 363 27.90 -18.76 4.13
CA LEU A 363 27.79 -18.25 5.47
C LEU A 363 29.17 -18.24 6.12
N SER A 364 29.34 -17.35 7.11
CA SER A 364 30.51 -17.39 8.00
C SER A 364 30.58 -18.76 8.72
N PRO A 365 31.78 -19.30 8.96
CA PRO A 365 31.96 -20.57 9.69
C PRO A 365 31.26 -20.58 11.06
N ARG A 366 31.09 -19.42 11.69
CA ARG A 366 30.44 -19.25 12.99
C ARG A 366 28.93 -19.06 12.90
N ALA A 367 28.38 -18.77 11.72
CA ALA A 367 26.97 -18.45 11.54
C ALA A 367 26.01 -19.52 12.10
N CYS A 368 26.35 -20.79 11.87
CA CYS A 368 25.53 -21.93 12.29
C CYS A 368 26.03 -22.61 13.57
N SER A 369 27.23 -22.24 14.06
CA SER A 369 27.79 -22.79 15.31
C SER A 369 27.12 -22.19 16.54
N ARG A 370 26.09 -21.37 16.35
CA ARG A 370 25.24 -20.94 17.45
C ARG A 370 24.72 -22.21 18.13
N ASN A 371 25.45 -22.65 19.20
CA ASN A 371 24.72 -23.37 20.22
C ASN A 371 23.41 -22.62 20.29
N SER A 372 22.30 -23.33 20.15
CA SER A 372 21.03 -22.85 20.62
C SER A 372 21.34 -22.37 22.04
N LEU A 373 21.58 -21.04 22.17
CA LEU A 373 21.25 -20.39 23.41
C LEU A 373 19.75 -20.60 23.49
N SER A 374 19.42 -21.85 23.69
CA SER A 374 18.20 -22.37 24.20
C SER A 374 17.82 -21.29 25.17
N ARG A 375 16.63 -20.74 25.10
CA ARG A 375 16.11 -19.84 26.14
C ARG A 375 16.51 -20.42 27.46
N SER A 376 17.71 -20.04 27.94
CA SER A 376 18.24 -20.56 29.19
C SER A 376 17.39 -19.92 30.24
N ALA A 377 16.76 -20.73 31.08
CA ALA A 377 15.90 -20.30 32.14
C ALA A 377 14.64 -19.51 31.70
N PRO A 378 13.71 -20.08 30.90
CA PRO A 378 12.55 -19.34 30.42
C PRO A 378 11.64 -18.83 31.54
N PHE A 379 11.42 -19.59 32.60
CA PHE A 379 10.66 -19.17 33.78
C PHE A 379 11.34 -18.01 34.52
N TYR A 380 12.65 -18.01 34.59
CA TYR A 380 13.41 -16.93 35.18
C TYR A 380 13.30 -15.64 34.34
N THR A 381 13.48 -15.76 33.04
CA THR A 381 13.37 -14.63 32.11
C THR A 381 11.96 -14.00 32.11
N ASP A 382 10.93 -14.81 32.22
CA ASP A 382 9.55 -14.31 32.34
C ASP A 382 9.32 -13.59 33.68
N GLN A 383 9.93 -14.06 34.76
CA GLN A 383 9.87 -13.37 36.06
C GLN A 383 10.58 -12.01 35.97
N VAL A 384 11.78 -11.96 35.39
CA VAL A 384 12.51 -10.70 35.17
C VAL A 384 11.67 -9.70 34.39
N ARG A 385 10.95 -10.12 33.33
CA ARG A 385 10.06 -9.23 32.56
C ARG A 385 8.88 -8.73 33.40
N ARG A 386 8.29 -9.59 34.23
CA ARG A 386 7.21 -9.18 35.14
C ARG A 386 7.70 -8.18 36.18
N ASP A 387 8.86 -8.42 36.76
CA ASP A 387 9.47 -7.52 37.74
C ASP A 387 9.83 -6.18 37.12
N LEU A 388 10.40 -6.18 35.91
CA LEU A 388 10.65 -4.94 35.14
C LEU A 388 9.35 -4.17 34.94
N THR A 389 8.28 -4.85 34.44
CA THR A 389 6.98 -4.22 34.22
C THR A 389 6.38 -3.65 35.52
N ALA A 390 6.55 -4.34 36.62
CA ALA A 390 6.10 -3.87 37.96
C ALA A 390 6.88 -2.65 38.46
N LEU A 391 8.20 -2.58 38.16
CA LEU A 391 9.08 -1.50 38.59
C LEU A 391 8.90 -0.21 37.77
N VAL A 392 8.83 -0.32 36.47
CA VAL A 392 8.87 0.87 35.56
C VAL A 392 7.53 1.15 34.85
N GLY A 393 6.55 0.27 35.03
CA GLY A 393 5.26 0.32 34.32
C GLY A 393 5.30 -0.35 32.97
N PRO A 394 4.12 -0.77 32.44
CA PRO A 394 4.04 -1.55 31.20
C PRO A 394 4.48 -0.76 29.97
N GLU A 395 4.23 0.53 29.91
CA GLU A 395 4.60 1.40 28.78
C GLU A 395 6.13 1.51 28.66
N VAL A 396 6.81 1.83 29.76
CA VAL A 396 8.27 1.99 29.81
C VAL A 396 8.97 0.63 29.65
N ALA A 397 8.47 -0.43 30.26
CA ALA A 397 9.01 -1.78 30.09
C ALA A 397 8.92 -2.25 28.62
N ALA A 398 7.86 -1.83 27.92
CA ALA A 398 7.66 -2.14 26.52
C ALA A 398 8.59 -1.35 25.57
N GLU A 399 9.13 -0.21 25.99
CA GLU A 399 10.12 0.56 25.22
C GLU A 399 11.44 -0.21 25.02
N GLY A 400 11.75 -1.19 25.87
CA GLY A 400 13.03 -1.91 25.85
C GLY A 400 14.20 -1.03 26.31
N ASN A 401 15.38 -1.24 25.74
CA ASN A 401 16.62 -0.53 26.11
C ASN A 401 17.07 -0.73 27.55
N PHE A 402 16.67 -1.84 28.18
CA PHE A 402 17.11 -2.18 29.51
C PHE A 402 18.25 -3.19 29.46
N LEU A 403 19.30 -2.92 30.21
CA LEU A 403 20.32 -3.89 30.61
C LEU A 403 19.98 -4.34 32.02
N ILE A 404 19.64 -5.62 32.18
CA ILE A 404 19.25 -6.18 33.46
C ILE A 404 20.28 -7.19 33.88
N GLU A 405 21.01 -6.89 34.96
CA GLU A 405 21.88 -7.83 35.65
C GLU A 405 21.07 -8.63 36.67
N THR A 406 21.24 -9.95 36.65
CA THR A 406 20.50 -10.84 37.54
C THR A 406 21.47 -11.67 38.39
N HIS A 407 20.94 -12.30 39.43
CA HIS A 407 21.69 -13.25 40.26
C HIS A 407 21.60 -14.69 39.74
N LEU A 408 21.04 -14.93 38.56
CA LEU A 408 20.86 -16.27 38.04
C LEU A 408 22.18 -17.03 37.96
N ASP A 409 22.21 -18.22 38.62
CA ASP A 409 23.27 -19.20 38.42
C ASP A 409 22.84 -20.19 37.33
N PRO A 410 23.47 -20.13 36.13
CA PRO A 410 23.04 -20.96 35.00
C PRO A 410 23.31 -22.46 35.20
N VAL A 411 24.26 -22.84 36.10
CA VAL A 411 24.54 -24.23 36.43
C VAL A 411 23.46 -24.75 37.35
N LEU A 412 23.18 -23.99 38.42
CA LEU A 412 22.14 -24.31 39.37
C LEU A 412 20.76 -24.36 38.72
N GLN A 413 20.45 -23.43 37.85
CA GLN A 413 19.21 -23.40 37.06
C GLN A 413 18.98 -24.72 36.33
N LYS A 414 19.98 -25.18 35.54
CA LYS A 414 19.89 -26.46 34.81
C LYS A 414 19.70 -27.67 35.75
N VAL A 415 20.31 -27.64 36.93
CA VAL A 415 20.15 -28.71 37.92
C VAL A 415 18.72 -28.70 38.45
N VAL A 416 18.21 -27.52 38.84
CA VAL A 416 16.85 -27.38 39.40
C VAL A 416 15.80 -27.80 38.39
N GLU A 417 15.88 -27.33 37.14
CA GLU A 417 14.96 -27.73 36.06
C GLU A 417 14.96 -29.24 35.84
N ARG A 418 16.13 -29.86 35.78
CA ARG A 418 16.27 -31.31 35.58
C ARG A 418 15.67 -32.10 36.73
N GLN A 419 15.98 -31.71 37.95
CA GLN A 419 15.48 -32.40 39.14
C GLN A 419 13.96 -32.26 39.29
N LEU A 420 13.43 -31.06 39.07
CA LEU A 420 11.99 -30.82 39.10
C LEU A 420 11.26 -31.67 38.04
N ARG A 421 11.78 -31.72 36.82
CA ARG A 421 11.22 -32.54 35.74
C ARG A 421 11.23 -34.03 36.10
N ASN A 422 12.33 -34.54 36.66
CA ASN A 422 12.44 -35.92 37.09
C ASN A 422 11.44 -36.23 38.20
N LEU A 423 11.33 -35.35 39.21
CA LEU A 423 10.37 -35.50 40.31
C LEU A 423 8.93 -35.58 39.84
N ILE A 424 8.52 -34.65 38.97
CA ILE A 424 7.16 -34.62 38.38
C ILE A 424 6.92 -35.88 37.56
N SER A 425 7.90 -36.32 36.76
CA SER A 425 7.77 -37.52 35.93
C SER A 425 7.63 -38.80 36.77
N ASN A 426 8.36 -38.90 37.85
CA ASN A 426 8.31 -40.02 38.77
C ASN A 426 7.06 -40.01 39.66
N ALA A 427 6.51 -38.82 39.96
CA ALA A 427 5.34 -38.67 40.83
C ALA A 427 4.01 -38.70 40.04
N GLY A 428 4.04 -38.90 38.71
CA GLY A 428 2.85 -38.94 37.88
C GLY A 428 1.81 -40.00 38.30
N GLY A 429 2.27 -41.12 38.84
CA GLY A 429 1.40 -42.17 39.41
C GLY A 429 0.68 -41.74 40.70
N LEU A 430 1.09 -40.65 41.35
CA LEU A 430 0.49 -40.03 42.54
C LEU A 430 -0.42 -38.86 42.19
N GLY A 431 -0.70 -38.61 40.92
CA GLY A 431 -1.53 -37.51 40.45
C GLY A 431 -0.84 -36.13 40.42
N VAL A 432 0.49 -36.10 40.59
CA VAL A 432 1.28 -34.85 40.49
C VAL A 432 1.58 -34.59 39.03
N SER A 433 1.04 -33.51 38.49
CA SER A 433 1.21 -33.09 37.07
C SER A 433 2.20 -31.92 36.91
N GLU A 434 2.33 -31.08 37.94
CA GLU A 434 3.13 -29.86 37.93
C GLU A 434 3.84 -29.61 39.27
N GLY A 435 4.88 -28.79 39.25
CA GLY A 435 5.61 -28.35 40.41
C GLY A 435 6.38 -27.07 40.12
N ALA A 436 6.83 -26.38 41.15
CA ALA A 436 7.67 -25.20 41.03
C ALA A 436 8.81 -25.25 42.05
N ALA A 437 9.93 -24.64 41.71
CA ALA A 437 11.08 -24.49 42.59
C ALA A 437 11.69 -23.10 42.41
N VAL A 438 12.01 -22.45 43.52
CA VAL A 438 12.73 -21.18 43.55
C VAL A 438 13.91 -21.35 44.51
N VAL A 439 15.10 -20.96 44.06
CA VAL A 439 16.31 -20.97 44.87
C VAL A 439 16.78 -19.54 45.08
N ILE A 440 16.95 -19.17 46.36
CA ILE A 440 17.31 -17.81 46.75
C ILE A 440 18.60 -17.88 47.58
N ASP A 441 19.54 -17.00 47.28
CA ASP A 441 20.71 -16.78 48.12
C ASP A 441 20.29 -16.07 49.45
N SER A 442 20.45 -16.74 50.56
CA SER A 442 20.03 -16.22 51.86
C SER A 442 20.82 -14.99 52.34
N ARG A 443 21.96 -14.70 51.72
CA ARG A 443 22.80 -13.57 52.11
C ARG A 443 22.44 -12.30 51.33
N SER A 444 22.26 -12.45 50.00
CA SER A 444 21.96 -11.32 49.11
C SER A 444 20.45 -11.10 48.87
N GLY A 445 19.63 -12.15 49.14
CA GLY A 445 18.23 -12.16 48.73
C GLY A 445 18.04 -12.38 47.23
N GLY A 446 19.14 -12.56 46.48
CA GLY A 446 19.11 -12.76 45.06
C GLY A 446 18.51 -14.10 44.63
N VAL A 447 17.67 -14.11 43.62
CA VAL A 447 17.09 -15.33 43.07
C VAL A 447 18.11 -16.00 42.14
N LEU A 448 18.56 -17.19 42.52
CA LEU A 448 19.59 -17.95 41.78
C LEU A 448 19.01 -18.88 40.72
N ALA A 449 17.79 -19.40 40.91
CA ALA A 449 17.12 -20.28 39.97
C ALA A 449 15.61 -20.23 40.15
N ILE A 450 14.86 -20.32 39.02
CA ILE A 450 13.41 -20.48 39.00
C ILE A 450 13.04 -21.55 37.98
N ALA A 451 12.31 -22.56 38.40
CA ALA A 451 11.72 -23.57 37.52
C ALA A 451 10.23 -23.72 37.83
N GLY A 452 9.41 -23.91 36.81
CA GLY A 452 7.97 -24.10 36.95
C GLY A 452 7.44 -25.09 35.92
N GLY A 453 6.48 -25.91 36.34
CA GLY A 453 5.88 -26.92 35.46
C GLY A 453 6.82 -28.07 35.08
N ARG A 454 6.27 -29.00 34.29
CA ARG A 454 7.04 -30.10 33.70
C ARG A 454 7.88 -29.60 32.52
N ASP A 455 7.26 -28.82 31.67
CA ASP A 455 7.88 -28.25 30.48
C ASP A 455 7.37 -26.81 30.30
N TYR A 456 8.25 -25.90 29.87
CA TYR A 456 7.85 -24.56 29.51
C TYR A 456 7.16 -24.62 28.13
N ARG A 457 5.88 -24.31 28.09
CA ARG A 457 5.09 -24.23 26.86
C ARG A 457 4.88 -22.77 26.46
N PHE A 458 5.08 -22.48 25.19
CA PHE A 458 4.89 -21.15 24.58
C PHE A 458 3.48 -21.00 24.09
#